data_f04d69ad68be1dd47feabbe470403f40
#
_entry.id   f04d69ad68be1dd47feabbe470403f40
#
_cell.length_a   1.000
_cell.length_b   1.000
_cell.length_c   1.000
_cell.angle_alpha   90.00
_cell.angle_beta   90.00
_cell.angle_gamma   90.00
#
_symmetry.space_group_name_H-M   'P 1'
#
loop_
_entity.id
_entity.type
_entity.pdbx_description
1 polymer ?
#
loop_
_entity_poly.entity_id
_entity_poly.type
_entity_poly.pdbx_seq_one_letter_code
_entity_poly.pdbx_strand_id
1 'polypeptide(L)'
;MADGGVGRARVQGAPGTSLYRPVPHESVTLSSGAQVEVAGVGLPAIVAEVTLDVTAVTLTLDVFRRFFHTLPVLRATASRSLGEVRADVVRSAGCYRFHTHQQWLARWLLSSADKARQETLPVTHDVIARTIGSPRHAVSALLAQLRSQELIAYERGTIRILNRPELMAVACDCYGSR
;
A
#
# COMPACT_ATOMS: atom_id res chain seq x y z
N MET A 1 -26.29 11.90 23.46
CA MET A 1 -24.93 11.54 23.91
C MET A 1 -24.27 10.88 22.72
N ALA A 2 -23.48 11.64 21.98
CA ALA A 2 -22.80 11.15 20.80
C ALA A 2 -21.65 10.23 21.25
N ASP A 3 -21.74 8.97 20.80
CA ASP A 3 -20.75 7.94 21.03
C ASP A 3 -19.40 8.42 20.44
N GLY A 4 -18.41 8.48 21.30
CA GLY A 4 -17.16 9.16 21.00
C GLY A 4 -16.41 8.48 19.85
N GLY A 5 -16.33 9.12 18.73
CA GLY A 5 -15.74 8.87 17.43
C GLY A 5 -14.49 7.99 17.29
N VAL A 6 -14.41 6.88 18.03
CA VAL A 6 -13.35 5.87 17.94
C VAL A 6 -13.99 4.53 17.60
N GLY A 7 -13.71 4.02 16.42
CA GLY A 7 -14.16 2.70 15.98
C GLY A 7 -12.98 1.76 15.73
N ARG A 8 -13.11 0.49 16.12
CA ARG A 8 -12.19 -0.56 15.71
C ARG A 8 -12.87 -1.38 14.61
N ALA A 9 -12.26 -1.46 13.44
CA ALA A 9 -12.75 -2.26 12.34
C ALA A 9 -11.69 -3.29 11.91
N ARG A 10 -12.13 -4.52 11.68
CA ARG A 10 -11.35 -5.51 10.95
C ARG A 10 -11.80 -5.43 9.49
N VAL A 11 -10.90 -5.11 8.60
CA VAL A 11 -11.18 -5.00 7.16
C VAL A 11 -10.52 -6.18 6.48
N GLN A 12 -11.32 -7.01 5.81
CA GLN A 12 -10.80 -8.10 5.01
C GLN A 12 -10.25 -7.55 3.70
N GLY A 13 -9.00 -7.87 3.40
CA GLY A 13 -8.39 -7.58 2.12
C GLY A 13 -8.97 -8.52 1.07
N ALA A 14 -9.78 -7.97 0.17
CA ALA A 14 -10.18 -8.65 -1.05
C ALA A 14 -9.74 -7.81 -2.24
N PRO A 15 -9.36 -8.41 -3.38
CA PRO A 15 -9.03 -7.66 -4.57
C PRO A 15 -10.19 -6.72 -4.94
N GLY A 16 -9.91 -5.41 -4.94
CA GLY A 16 -10.93 -4.39 -5.23
C GLY A 16 -11.75 -3.90 -4.04
N THR A 17 -11.45 -4.31 -2.81
CA THR A 17 -12.08 -3.74 -1.62
C THR A 17 -11.42 -2.39 -1.32
N SER A 18 -12.12 -1.30 -1.64
CA SER A 18 -11.70 0.04 -1.26
C SER A 18 -12.07 0.31 0.19
N LEU A 19 -11.12 0.75 1.01
CA LEU A 19 -11.41 1.31 2.34
C LEU A 19 -12.18 2.62 2.26
N TYR A 20 -12.27 3.20 1.08
CA TYR A 20 -13.02 4.41 0.85
C TYR A 20 -14.52 4.11 0.81
N ARG A 21 -15.14 4.09 1.98
CA ARG A 21 -16.53 4.50 2.12
C ARG A 21 -16.49 6.02 2.18
N PRO A 22 -17.23 6.77 1.33
CA PRO A 22 -17.36 8.19 1.55
C PRO A 22 -18.02 8.38 2.92
N VAL A 23 -17.20 8.63 3.92
CA VAL A 23 -17.67 9.00 5.25
C VAL A 23 -17.98 10.49 5.10
N PRO A 24 -19.20 10.93 5.40
CA PRO A 24 -19.59 12.33 5.23
C PRO A 24 -18.82 13.29 6.15
N HIS A 25 -17.88 12.79 6.94
CA HIS A 25 -17.08 13.56 7.88
C HIS A 25 -15.62 13.12 7.81
N GLU A 26 -14.74 14.09 7.94
CA GLU A 26 -13.30 13.93 8.02
C GLU A 26 -12.92 12.86 9.06
N SER A 27 -12.20 11.83 8.63
CA SER A 27 -11.76 10.73 9.50
C SER A 27 -10.28 10.40 9.30
N VAL A 28 -9.68 9.85 10.31
CA VAL A 28 -8.30 9.36 10.30
C VAL A 28 -8.32 7.87 10.61
N THR A 29 -7.67 7.08 9.78
CA THR A 29 -7.55 5.64 9.98
C THR A 29 -6.13 5.28 10.37
N LEU A 30 -5.99 4.58 11.49
CA LEU A 30 -4.73 4.02 11.99
C LEU A 30 -4.75 2.52 11.76
N SER A 31 -3.84 2.01 10.95
CA SER A 31 -3.72 0.57 10.70
C SER A 31 -2.62 -0.07 11.55
N SER A 32 -2.69 -1.38 11.75
CA SER A 32 -1.69 -2.15 12.50
C SER A 32 -0.29 -2.15 11.88
N GLY A 33 -0.13 -1.66 10.67
CA GLY A 33 1.14 -1.49 9.97
C GLY A 33 1.78 -0.11 10.15
N ALA A 34 1.36 0.69 11.14
CA ALA A 34 1.83 2.06 11.41
C ALA A 34 1.64 3.05 10.25
N GLN A 35 0.73 2.80 9.34
CA GLN A 35 0.31 3.79 8.34
C GLN A 35 -0.88 4.59 8.87
N VAL A 36 -0.76 5.92 8.79
CA VAL A 36 -1.83 6.85 9.14
C VAL A 36 -2.37 7.42 7.84
N GLU A 37 -3.63 7.13 7.56
CA GLU A 37 -4.35 7.76 6.47
C GLU A 37 -5.23 8.87 7.01
N VAL A 38 -5.08 10.07 6.45
CA VAL A 38 -5.94 11.22 6.77
C VAL A 38 -6.84 11.48 5.58
N ALA A 39 -8.13 11.21 5.72
CA ALA A 39 -9.12 11.53 4.72
C ALA A 39 -9.85 12.83 5.09
N GLY A 40 -10.04 13.72 4.13
CA GLY A 40 -11.02 14.81 4.27
C GLY A 40 -10.51 16.22 4.44
N VAL A 41 -9.21 16.50 4.32
CA VAL A 41 -8.74 17.89 4.42
C VAL A 41 -8.27 18.40 3.05
N GLY A 42 -9.20 18.87 2.21
CA GLY A 42 -8.88 19.62 0.98
C GLY A 42 -7.99 18.92 -0.05
N LEU A 43 -7.72 17.63 0.14
CA LEU A 43 -6.97 16.80 -0.80
C LEU A 43 -7.93 16.14 -1.79
N PRO A 44 -7.52 15.94 -3.05
CA PRO A 44 -8.27 15.11 -3.96
C PRO A 44 -8.47 13.75 -3.31
N ALA A 45 -9.63 13.13 -3.53
CA ALA A 45 -9.99 11.85 -2.93
C ALA A 45 -8.87 10.82 -3.18
N ILE A 46 -8.11 10.50 -2.14
CA ILE A 46 -7.14 9.42 -2.17
C ILE A 46 -7.92 8.14 -1.95
N VAL A 47 -7.95 7.28 -2.95
CA VAL A 47 -8.53 5.95 -2.81
C VAL A 47 -7.46 5.03 -2.26
N ALA A 48 -7.67 4.55 -1.04
CA ALA A 48 -6.85 3.50 -0.46
C ALA A 48 -7.48 2.14 -0.78
N GLU A 49 -6.74 1.25 -1.39
CA GLU A 49 -7.17 -0.11 -1.68
C GLU A 49 -6.53 -1.07 -0.66
N VAL A 50 -7.37 -1.83 0.06
CA VAL A 50 -6.90 -2.83 1.02
C VAL A 50 -6.58 -4.11 0.27
N THR A 51 -5.31 -4.44 0.21
CA THR A 51 -4.83 -5.67 -0.46
C THR A 51 -4.64 -6.83 0.50
N LEU A 52 -4.60 -6.58 1.81
CA LEU A 52 -4.39 -7.57 2.87
C LEU A 52 -5.34 -7.32 4.03
N ASP A 53 -5.66 -8.37 4.79
CA ASP A 53 -6.44 -8.23 6.02
C ASP A 53 -5.74 -7.29 6.99
N VAL A 54 -6.47 -6.29 7.47
CA VAL A 54 -5.94 -5.29 8.39
C VAL A 54 -6.91 -5.04 9.55
N THR A 55 -6.35 -4.84 10.73
CA THR A 55 -7.10 -4.29 11.87
C THR A 55 -6.80 -2.80 11.95
N ALA A 56 -7.82 -1.99 11.83
CA ALA A 56 -7.71 -0.54 11.82
C ALA A 56 -8.50 0.09 12.97
N VAL A 57 -8.02 1.22 13.45
CA VAL A 57 -8.74 2.11 14.37
C VAL A 57 -9.07 3.38 13.61
N THR A 58 -10.34 3.71 13.52
CA THR A 58 -10.82 4.93 12.88
C THR A 58 -11.19 5.96 13.95
N LEU A 59 -10.72 7.18 13.76
CA LEU A 59 -11.00 8.33 14.62
C LEU A 59 -11.68 9.42 13.79
N THR A 60 -12.57 10.20 14.40
CA THR A 60 -12.97 11.47 13.79
C THR A 60 -11.80 12.44 13.80
N LEU A 61 -11.76 13.36 12.83
CA LEU A 61 -10.66 14.33 12.70
C LEU A 61 -10.51 15.18 13.97
N ASP A 62 -11.60 15.56 14.63
CA ASP A 62 -11.54 16.35 15.86
C ASP A 62 -10.91 15.57 17.02
N VAL A 63 -11.25 14.28 17.16
CA VAL A 63 -10.61 13.39 18.14
C VAL A 63 -9.12 13.23 17.82
N PHE A 64 -8.77 13.02 16.54
CA PHE A 64 -7.38 12.93 16.12
C PHE A 64 -6.61 14.21 16.41
N ARG A 65 -7.13 15.40 16.06
CA ARG A 65 -6.50 16.70 16.33
C ARG A 65 -6.20 16.87 17.81
N ARG A 66 -7.19 16.59 18.68
CA ARG A 66 -7.00 16.68 20.13
C ARG A 66 -5.87 15.78 20.61
N PHE A 67 -5.84 14.51 20.20
CA PHE A 67 -4.78 13.58 20.59
C PHE A 67 -3.43 13.90 19.94
N PHE A 68 -3.42 14.41 18.72
CA PHE A 68 -2.20 14.82 18.04
C PHE A 68 -1.47 15.93 18.80
N HIS A 69 -2.21 16.86 19.45
CA HIS A 69 -1.63 17.91 20.27
C HIS A 69 -1.20 17.44 21.66
N THR A 70 -1.90 16.46 22.22
CA THR A 70 -1.67 16.04 23.61
C THR A 70 -0.78 14.81 23.73
N LEU A 71 -0.65 13.98 22.70
CA LEU A 71 0.12 12.73 22.71
C LEU A 71 1.35 12.81 21.79
N PRO A 72 2.55 13.07 22.33
CA PRO A 72 3.79 13.16 21.53
C PRO A 72 4.08 11.91 20.69
N VAL A 73 3.75 10.73 21.22
CA VAL A 73 3.95 9.45 20.52
C VAL A 73 3.08 9.38 19.26
N LEU A 74 1.80 9.76 19.34
CA LEU A 74 0.90 9.79 18.18
C LEU A 74 1.41 10.77 17.13
N ARG A 75 1.83 11.96 17.56
CA ARG A 75 2.40 12.98 16.65
C ARG A 75 3.65 12.46 15.94
N ALA A 76 4.59 11.87 16.68
CA ALA A 76 5.81 11.31 16.10
C ALA A 76 5.51 10.18 15.10
N THR A 77 4.57 9.29 15.44
CA THR A 77 4.15 8.18 14.57
C THR A 77 3.47 8.70 13.30
N ALA A 78 2.55 9.63 13.42
CA ALA A 78 1.86 10.22 12.27
C ALA A 78 2.83 10.97 11.35
N SER A 79 3.76 11.75 11.91
CA SER A 79 4.78 12.48 11.14
C SER A 79 5.72 11.53 10.39
N ARG A 80 6.14 10.44 11.02
CA ARG A 80 6.96 9.40 10.39
C ARG A 80 6.21 8.72 9.25
N SER A 81 4.98 8.29 9.48
CA SER A 81 4.13 7.65 8.48
C SER A 81 3.92 8.55 7.25
N LEU A 82 3.66 9.84 7.47
CA LEU A 82 3.55 10.81 6.38
C LEU A 82 4.86 10.94 5.59
N GLY A 83 5.99 10.93 6.28
CA GLY A 83 7.32 10.92 5.66
C GLY A 83 7.56 9.68 4.79
N GLU A 84 7.18 8.50 5.27
CA GLU A 84 7.28 7.24 4.54
C GLU A 84 6.38 7.22 3.29
N VAL A 85 5.13 7.65 3.41
CA VAL A 85 4.20 7.76 2.27
C VAL A 85 4.75 8.73 1.22
N ARG A 86 5.23 9.90 1.65
CA ARG A 86 5.84 10.88 0.74
C ARG A 86 7.06 10.31 0.02
N ALA A 87 7.94 9.62 0.75
CA ALA A 87 9.11 8.98 0.17
C ALA A 87 8.72 7.89 -0.85
N ASP A 88 7.69 7.10 -0.57
CA ASP A 88 7.18 6.08 -1.48
C ASP A 88 6.58 6.69 -2.76
N VAL A 89 5.86 7.81 -2.65
CA VAL A 89 5.30 8.54 -3.82
C VAL A 89 6.42 9.08 -4.71
N VAL A 90 7.40 9.78 -4.12
CA VAL A 90 8.55 10.33 -4.86
C VAL A 90 9.34 9.20 -5.54
N ARG A 91 9.60 8.11 -4.84
CA ARG A 91 10.28 6.93 -5.36
C ARG A 91 9.52 6.29 -6.52
N SER A 92 8.21 6.15 -6.38
CA SER A 92 7.35 5.60 -7.44
C SER A 92 7.32 6.48 -8.68
N ALA A 93 7.28 7.81 -8.52
CA ALA A 93 7.40 8.75 -9.63
C ALA A 93 8.76 8.63 -10.34
N GLY A 94 9.86 8.50 -9.58
CA GLY A 94 11.19 8.24 -10.12
C GLY A 94 11.27 6.91 -10.86
N CYS A 95 10.71 5.83 -10.29
CA CYS A 95 10.67 4.53 -10.95
C CYS A 95 9.90 4.60 -12.28
N TYR A 96 8.75 5.26 -12.30
CA TYR A 96 7.97 5.42 -13.52
C TYR A 96 8.76 6.13 -14.64
N ARG A 97 9.62 7.09 -14.28
CA ARG A 97 10.37 7.90 -15.26
C ARG A 97 11.67 7.25 -15.72
N PHE A 98 12.37 6.52 -14.85
CA PHE A 98 13.77 6.14 -15.07
C PHE A 98 14.01 4.64 -15.13
N HIS A 99 13.06 3.82 -14.74
CA HIS A 99 13.20 2.36 -14.71
C HIS A 99 12.22 1.67 -15.64
N THR A 100 12.54 0.45 -16.05
CA THR A 100 11.61 -0.38 -16.82
C THR A 100 10.43 -0.82 -15.97
N HIS A 101 9.29 -1.09 -16.61
CA HIS A 101 8.11 -1.60 -15.87
C HIS A 101 8.40 -2.93 -15.16
N GLN A 102 9.31 -3.77 -15.71
CA GLN A 102 9.74 -5.00 -15.04
C GLN A 102 10.49 -4.73 -13.76
N GLN A 103 11.47 -3.81 -13.76
CA GLN A 103 12.22 -3.40 -12.60
C GLN A 103 11.31 -2.79 -11.53
N TRP A 104 10.38 -1.94 -11.95
CA TRP A 104 9.42 -1.35 -11.03
C TRP A 104 8.46 -2.38 -10.43
N LEU A 105 7.92 -3.32 -11.26
CA LEU A 105 7.07 -4.40 -10.79
C LEU A 105 7.79 -5.29 -9.76
N ALA A 106 9.03 -5.69 -10.04
CA ALA A 106 9.84 -6.48 -9.11
C ALA A 106 10.03 -5.75 -7.77
N ARG A 107 10.42 -4.45 -7.81
CA ARG A 107 10.51 -3.62 -6.61
C ARG A 107 9.19 -3.54 -5.84
N TRP A 108 8.07 -3.34 -6.57
CA TRP A 108 6.76 -3.22 -5.94
C TRP A 108 6.34 -4.51 -5.25
N LEU A 109 6.54 -5.67 -5.88
CA LEU A 109 6.26 -6.99 -5.29
C LEU A 109 7.07 -7.20 -4.01
N LEU A 110 8.38 -6.94 -4.04
CA LEU A 110 9.26 -7.06 -2.88
C LEU A 110 8.83 -6.12 -1.74
N SER A 111 8.57 -4.84 -2.06
CA SER A 111 8.14 -3.86 -1.05
C SER A 111 6.78 -4.20 -0.44
N SER A 112 5.89 -4.80 -1.24
CA SER A 112 4.58 -5.26 -0.76
C SER A 112 4.72 -6.48 0.16
N ALA A 113 5.60 -7.42 -0.19
CA ALA A 113 5.92 -8.58 0.64
C ALA A 113 6.55 -8.18 1.98
N ASP A 114 7.45 -7.18 1.98
CA ASP A 114 8.05 -6.63 3.20
C ASP A 114 7.00 -6.01 4.13
N LYS A 115 6.10 -5.19 3.57
CA LYS A 115 5.01 -4.56 4.32
C LYS A 115 4.02 -5.60 4.87
N ALA A 116 3.72 -6.61 4.08
CA ALA A 116 2.85 -7.72 4.43
C ALA A 116 3.50 -8.73 5.39
N ARG A 117 4.83 -8.75 5.47
CA ARG A 117 5.64 -9.78 6.16
C ARG A 117 5.32 -11.20 5.69
N GLN A 118 5.06 -11.35 4.40
CA GLN A 118 4.75 -12.63 3.77
C GLN A 118 5.12 -12.61 2.29
N GLU A 119 5.50 -13.76 1.75
CA GLU A 119 5.90 -13.90 0.34
C GLU A 119 4.70 -14.14 -0.60
N THR A 120 3.49 -14.26 -0.05
CA THR A 120 2.25 -14.51 -0.81
C THR A 120 1.36 -13.28 -0.74
N LEU A 121 1.07 -12.70 -1.91
CA LEU A 121 0.32 -11.46 -2.06
C LEU A 121 -1.00 -11.73 -2.78
N PRO A 122 -2.17 -11.53 -2.18
CA PRO A 122 -3.46 -11.62 -2.83
C PRO A 122 -3.68 -10.37 -3.70
N VAL A 123 -3.15 -10.39 -4.92
CA VAL A 123 -3.18 -9.25 -5.84
C VAL A 123 -3.52 -9.68 -7.26
N THR A 124 -4.42 -8.93 -7.90
CA THR A 124 -4.83 -9.18 -9.28
C THR A 124 -4.02 -8.37 -10.28
N HIS A 125 -4.03 -8.80 -11.56
CA HIS A 125 -3.41 -8.04 -12.65
C HIS A 125 -3.97 -6.61 -12.77
N ASP A 126 -5.24 -6.41 -12.46
CA ASP A 126 -5.88 -5.09 -12.52
C ASP A 126 -5.35 -4.15 -11.43
N VAL A 127 -5.15 -4.66 -10.21
CA VAL A 127 -4.51 -3.90 -9.13
C VAL A 127 -3.10 -3.49 -9.52
N ILE A 128 -2.30 -4.44 -10.03
CA ILE A 128 -0.95 -4.16 -10.49
C ILE A 128 -0.96 -3.12 -11.62
N ALA A 129 -1.84 -3.30 -12.62
CA ALA A 129 -1.96 -2.40 -13.76
C ALA A 129 -2.23 -0.94 -13.33
N ARG A 130 -3.15 -0.74 -12.39
CA ARG A 130 -3.42 0.58 -11.81
C ARG A 130 -2.22 1.12 -11.04
N THR A 131 -1.55 0.27 -10.27
CA THR A 131 -0.42 0.68 -9.41
C THR A 131 0.79 1.12 -10.23
N ILE A 132 1.16 0.35 -11.26
CA ILE A 132 2.32 0.66 -12.10
C ILE A 132 2.00 1.54 -13.31
N GLY A 133 0.73 1.95 -13.48
CA GLY A 133 0.30 2.80 -14.58
C GLY A 133 0.47 2.15 -15.95
N SER A 134 0.29 0.82 -16.05
CA SER A 134 0.51 0.05 -17.28
C SER A 134 -0.75 -0.70 -17.69
N PRO A 135 -1.02 -0.90 -18.99
CA PRO A 135 -2.15 -1.67 -19.45
C PRO A 135 -2.11 -3.11 -18.92
N ARG A 136 -3.28 -3.69 -18.62
CA ARG A 136 -3.40 -5.05 -18.05
C ARG A 136 -2.68 -6.13 -18.88
N HIS A 137 -2.74 -6.05 -20.21
CA HIS A 137 -2.07 -7.01 -21.07
C HIS A 137 -0.54 -6.95 -20.93
N ALA A 138 0.03 -5.75 -20.77
CA ALA A 138 1.46 -5.57 -20.53
C ALA A 138 1.88 -6.14 -19.18
N VAL A 139 1.06 -5.92 -18.12
CA VAL A 139 1.27 -6.55 -16.81
C VAL A 139 1.24 -8.07 -16.90
N SER A 140 0.30 -8.64 -17.67
CA SER A 140 0.23 -10.08 -17.88
C SER A 140 1.49 -10.63 -18.55
N ALA A 141 2.06 -9.92 -19.53
CA ALA A 141 3.31 -10.28 -20.16
C ALA A 141 4.50 -10.21 -19.18
N LEU A 142 4.58 -9.15 -18.37
CA LEU A 142 5.64 -9.01 -17.35
C LEU A 142 5.58 -10.11 -16.29
N LEU A 143 4.39 -10.45 -15.82
CA LEU A 143 4.21 -11.55 -14.86
C LEU A 143 4.55 -12.90 -15.48
N ALA A 144 4.18 -13.13 -16.74
CA ALA A 144 4.57 -14.34 -17.46
C ALA A 144 6.09 -14.47 -17.59
N GLN A 145 6.79 -13.36 -17.85
CA GLN A 145 8.25 -13.32 -17.90
C GLN A 145 8.88 -13.64 -16.54
N LEU A 146 8.43 -13.01 -15.45
CA LEU A 146 8.94 -13.32 -14.11
C LEU A 146 8.65 -14.77 -13.69
N ARG A 147 7.51 -15.31 -14.12
CA ARG A 147 7.14 -16.71 -13.90
C ARG A 147 8.04 -17.67 -14.69
N SER A 148 8.34 -17.39 -15.95
CA SER A 148 9.23 -18.24 -16.77
C SER A 148 10.66 -18.29 -16.24
N GLN A 149 11.06 -17.29 -15.46
CA GLN A 149 12.34 -17.22 -14.76
C GLN A 149 12.27 -17.86 -13.35
N GLU A 150 11.14 -18.47 -13.00
CA GLU A 150 10.90 -19.07 -11.67
C GLU A 150 11.04 -18.10 -10.48
N LEU A 151 10.92 -16.80 -10.73
CA LEU A 151 11.00 -15.78 -9.69
C LEU A 151 9.71 -15.67 -8.87
N ILE A 152 8.58 -15.92 -9.53
CA ILE A 152 7.25 -15.87 -8.93
C ILE A 152 6.39 -17.05 -9.40
N ALA A 153 5.39 -17.42 -8.59
CA ALA A 153 4.22 -18.16 -9.03
C ALA A 153 3.00 -17.25 -9.03
N TYR A 154 2.07 -17.48 -9.96
CA TYR A 154 0.81 -16.75 -10.03
C TYR A 154 -0.35 -17.74 -10.20
N GLU A 155 -1.29 -17.72 -9.26
CA GLU A 155 -2.49 -18.57 -9.29
C GLU A 155 -3.69 -17.81 -8.71
N ARG A 156 -4.81 -17.79 -9.46
CA ARG A 156 -6.12 -17.32 -8.99
C ARG A 156 -6.10 -15.97 -8.23
N GLY A 157 -5.38 -14.98 -8.75
CA GLY A 157 -5.32 -13.65 -8.12
C GLY A 157 -4.35 -13.55 -6.94
N THR A 158 -3.43 -14.52 -6.83
CA THR A 158 -2.40 -14.55 -5.79
C THR A 158 -1.04 -14.69 -6.43
N ILE A 159 -0.09 -13.84 -6.06
CA ILE A 159 1.31 -13.92 -6.45
C ILE A 159 2.12 -14.41 -5.26
N ARG A 160 2.97 -15.40 -5.49
CA ARG A 160 3.94 -15.90 -4.51
C ARG A 160 5.35 -15.68 -5.03
N ILE A 161 6.20 -15.03 -4.25
CA ILE A 161 7.63 -14.89 -4.54
C ILE A 161 8.30 -16.24 -4.27
N LEU A 162 8.99 -16.79 -5.27
CA LEU A 162 9.68 -18.07 -5.18
C LEU A 162 11.17 -17.90 -4.92
N ASN A 163 11.79 -16.96 -5.64
CA ASN A 163 13.22 -16.68 -5.53
C ASN A 163 13.44 -15.19 -5.25
N ARG A 164 13.45 -14.84 -3.98
CA ARG A 164 13.61 -13.45 -3.55
C ARG A 164 14.96 -12.83 -3.94
N PRO A 165 16.12 -13.50 -3.76
CA PRO A 165 17.41 -12.96 -4.18
C PRO A 165 17.45 -12.59 -5.67
N GLU A 166 16.99 -13.46 -6.54
CA GLU A 166 16.95 -13.21 -7.98
C GLU A 166 15.91 -12.13 -8.35
N LEU A 167 14.77 -12.09 -7.66
CA LEU A 167 13.79 -11.02 -7.87
C LEU A 167 14.35 -9.66 -7.44
N MET A 168 15.19 -9.62 -6.40
CA MET A 168 15.93 -8.41 -6.00
C MET A 168 16.94 -7.98 -7.06
N ALA A 169 17.61 -8.90 -7.74
CA ALA A 169 18.51 -8.59 -8.84
C ALA A 169 17.78 -8.00 -10.07
N VAL A 170 16.52 -8.37 -10.28
CA VAL A 170 15.67 -7.79 -11.33
C VAL A 170 15.12 -6.42 -10.93
N ALA A 171 14.94 -6.16 -9.65
CA ALA A 171 14.37 -4.91 -9.15
C ALA A 171 15.31 -3.71 -9.43
N CYS A 172 14.73 -2.51 -9.48
CA CYS A 172 15.56 -1.30 -9.54
C CYS A 172 16.23 -1.00 -8.19
N ASP A 173 17.34 -0.25 -8.24
CA ASP A 173 18.12 0.18 -7.05
C ASP A 173 17.31 0.99 -6.03
N CYS A 174 16.09 1.41 -6.41
CA CYS A 174 15.15 2.03 -5.49
C CYS A 174 14.58 1.06 -4.44
N TYR A 175 14.76 -0.26 -4.62
CA TYR A 175 14.46 -1.24 -3.58
C TYR A 175 15.57 -1.21 -2.53
N GLY A 176 15.19 -1.13 -1.24
CA GLY A 176 16.17 -1.07 -0.14
C GLY A 176 16.79 0.32 0.13
N SER A 177 16.63 1.30 -0.77
CA SER A 177 17.01 2.68 -0.49
C SER A 177 16.01 3.31 0.49
N ARG A 178 16.25 3.14 1.80
CA ARG A 178 15.50 3.76 2.89
C ARG A 178 16.24 4.95 3.44
#